data_d24163e83fe8eaadf0ad77bf93b98c46
#
_entry.id   d24163e83fe8eaadf0ad77bf93b98c46
#
_cell.length_a   1.000
_cell.length_b   1.000
_cell.length_c   1.000
_cell.angle_alpha   90.00
_cell.angle_beta   90.00
_cell.angle_gamma   90.00
#
_symmetry.space_group_name_H-M   'P 1'
#
loop_
_entity.id
_entity.type
_entity.pdbx_description
1 polymer ?
#
loop_
_entity_poly.entity_id
_entity_poly.type
_entity_poly.pdbx_seq_one_letter_code
_entity_poly.pdbx_strand_id
1 'polypeptide(L)'
;QQQQFTFPVDTSMNVEIITNKKALSTVRNKKKELKDLDNHAWESGDETSTSIAEALDSVNELETELGQSKEAMYKLSYVVRVTAPDEEELKRRCNAVRDFYDDMNVKLVRPVGDMIGLHHEFIPASKRYMNDYIQYVMSDFLAGLGFGAAQMLGEKDGIYLAYGVDTGRNVYLQPALASQGVKGSVTNALSAAFLGSLGGGERLDDGAELIA
;
A
#
# COMPACT_ATOMS: atom_id res chain seq x y z
N GLN A 1 -11.54 -2.49 2.31
CA GLN A 1 -11.23 -3.40 1.17
C GLN A 1 -10.87 -4.81 1.65
N GLN A 2 -10.08 -4.98 2.72
CA GLN A 2 -9.72 -6.31 3.27
C GLN A 2 -10.92 -7.11 3.81
N GLN A 3 -12.04 -6.46 4.12
CA GLN A 3 -13.22 -7.12 4.68
C GLN A 3 -14.06 -7.90 3.65
N GLN A 4 -13.71 -7.85 2.38
CA GLN A 4 -14.45 -8.55 1.32
C GLN A 4 -13.95 -9.97 1.05
N PHE A 5 -12.75 -10.32 1.51
CA PHE A 5 -12.23 -11.66 1.35
C PHE A 5 -12.55 -12.53 2.55
N THR A 6 -12.89 -13.80 2.29
CA THR A 6 -13.14 -14.82 3.33
C THR A 6 -11.85 -15.44 3.88
N PHE A 7 -10.70 -14.98 3.39
CA PHE A 7 -9.37 -15.43 3.77
C PHE A 7 -8.46 -14.23 4.05
N PRO A 8 -7.39 -14.40 4.83
CA PRO A 8 -6.49 -13.31 5.17
C PRO A 8 -5.71 -12.82 3.94
N VAL A 9 -5.66 -11.50 3.80
CA VAL A 9 -4.87 -10.80 2.79
C VAL A 9 -4.08 -9.72 3.51
N ASP A 10 -2.76 -9.78 3.42
CA ASP A 10 -1.90 -8.76 3.98
C ASP A 10 -1.50 -7.77 2.89
N THR A 11 -1.47 -6.50 3.24
CA THR A 11 -1.03 -5.45 2.32
C THR A 11 0.09 -4.64 2.94
N SER A 12 1.08 -4.31 2.14
CA SER A 12 2.14 -3.38 2.52
C SER A 12 2.20 -2.25 1.52
N MET A 13 2.28 -1.03 2.02
CA MET A 13 2.45 0.14 1.19
C MET A 13 3.64 0.95 1.67
N ASN A 14 4.64 1.07 0.82
CA ASN A 14 5.81 1.88 1.08
C ASN A 14 5.76 3.15 0.25
N VAL A 15 5.81 4.30 0.91
CA VAL A 15 5.72 5.61 0.28
C VAL A 15 6.99 6.40 0.57
N GLU A 16 7.65 6.86 -0.50
CA GLU A 16 8.81 7.76 -0.42
C GLU A 16 8.44 9.11 -1.03
N ILE A 17 8.66 10.18 -0.29
CA ILE A 17 8.36 11.54 -0.74
C ILE A 17 9.50 12.07 -1.60
N ILE A 18 9.16 12.56 -2.80
CA ILE A 18 10.07 13.26 -3.69
C ILE A 18 9.68 14.73 -3.69
N THR A 19 10.61 15.61 -3.30
CA THR A 19 10.37 17.05 -3.35
C THR A 19 10.03 17.49 -4.77
N ASN A 20 9.14 18.48 -4.91
CA ASN A 20 8.69 19.01 -6.20
C ASN A 20 9.86 19.32 -7.15
N LYS A 21 10.92 20.00 -6.65
CA LYS A 21 12.12 20.31 -7.44
C LYS A 21 12.79 19.07 -8.03
N LYS A 22 12.90 17.99 -7.25
CA LYS A 22 13.51 16.73 -7.68
C LYS A 22 12.58 16.00 -8.64
N ALA A 23 11.27 16.02 -8.38
CA ALA A 23 10.25 15.45 -9.24
C ALA A 23 10.28 16.09 -10.63
N LEU A 24 10.23 17.42 -10.72
CA LEU A 24 10.33 18.15 -11.98
C LEU A 24 11.62 17.82 -12.75
N SER A 25 12.75 17.72 -12.05
CA SER A 25 14.00 17.33 -12.70
C SER A 25 13.93 15.93 -13.29
N THR A 26 13.35 14.97 -12.54
CA THR A 26 13.19 13.57 -13.00
C THR A 26 12.26 13.48 -14.22
N VAL A 27 11.13 14.18 -14.17
CA VAL A 27 10.13 14.22 -15.25
C VAL A 27 10.75 14.83 -16.52
N ARG A 28 11.47 15.94 -16.39
CA ARG A 28 12.17 16.60 -17.53
C ARG A 28 13.23 15.72 -18.15
N ASN A 29 13.98 14.98 -17.33
CA ASN A 29 14.98 14.03 -17.84
C ASN A 29 14.30 12.90 -18.63
N LYS A 30 13.17 12.37 -18.10
CA LYS A 30 12.42 11.33 -18.80
C LYS A 30 11.79 11.83 -20.09
N LYS A 31 11.29 13.06 -20.09
CA LYS A 31 10.80 13.75 -21.31
C LYS A 31 11.87 13.86 -22.38
N LYS A 32 13.10 14.23 -21.98
CA LYS A 32 14.23 14.33 -22.90
C LYS A 32 14.58 12.95 -23.49
N GLU A 33 14.66 11.92 -22.65
CA GLU A 33 14.90 10.53 -23.08
C GLU A 33 13.85 10.05 -24.09
N LEU A 34 12.56 10.29 -23.82
CA LEU A 34 11.49 9.92 -24.72
C LEU A 34 11.56 10.68 -26.07
N LYS A 35 11.92 11.98 -26.04
CA LYS A 35 12.12 12.75 -27.27
C LYS A 35 13.32 12.27 -28.07
N ASP A 36 14.40 11.87 -27.41
CA ASP A 36 15.57 11.31 -28.09
C ASP A 36 15.21 9.96 -28.75
N LEU A 37 14.40 9.12 -28.09
CA LEU A 37 13.88 7.87 -28.67
C LEU A 37 12.98 8.13 -29.87
N ASP A 38 12.08 9.11 -29.78
CA ASP A 38 11.19 9.51 -30.87
C ASP A 38 11.96 10.00 -32.10
N ASN A 39 12.98 10.86 -31.88
CA ASN A 39 13.86 11.34 -32.94
C ASN A 39 14.63 10.20 -33.62
N HIS A 40 15.13 9.24 -32.84
CA HIS A 40 15.81 8.05 -33.40
C HIS A 40 14.90 7.18 -34.23
N ALA A 41 13.64 6.98 -33.80
CA ALA A 41 12.66 6.25 -34.59
C ALA A 41 12.38 6.97 -35.93
N TRP A 42 12.22 8.29 -35.90
CA TRP A 42 12.05 9.11 -37.10
C TRP A 42 13.26 9.02 -38.04
N GLU A 43 14.50 9.12 -37.53
CA GLU A 43 15.73 9.03 -38.33
C GLU A 43 15.91 7.66 -38.97
N SER A 44 15.44 6.58 -38.33
CA SER A 44 15.49 5.24 -38.86
C SER A 44 14.37 4.93 -39.88
N GLY A 45 13.46 5.89 -40.12
CA GLY A 45 12.35 5.73 -41.03
C GLY A 45 11.18 4.88 -40.48
N ASP A 46 11.19 4.61 -39.18
CA ASP A 46 10.10 3.98 -38.47
C ASP A 46 9.05 5.02 -38.05
N GLU A 47 7.77 4.65 -38.13
CA GLU A 47 6.71 5.48 -37.54
C GLU A 47 6.87 5.55 -36.03
N THR A 48 6.70 6.76 -35.47
CA THR A 48 6.67 6.94 -34.01
C THR A 48 5.69 5.96 -33.39
N SER A 49 6.18 5.12 -32.51
CA SER A 49 5.32 4.16 -31.79
C SER A 49 4.25 4.93 -31.02
N THR A 50 2.99 4.54 -31.17
CA THR A 50 1.84 5.11 -30.42
C THR A 50 2.12 5.16 -28.94
N SER A 51 2.87 4.17 -28.41
CA SER A 51 3.27 4.11 -27.01
C SER A 51 4.26 5.22 -26.59
N ILE A 52 5.14 5.67 -27.49
CA ILE A 52 6.05 6.81 -27.20
C ILE A 52 5.27 8.12 -27.20
N ALA A 53 4.33 8.29 -28.12
CA ALA A 53 3.48 9.47 -28.17
C ALA A 53 2.61 9.58 -26.90
N GLU A 54 1.94 8.53 -26.50
CA GLU A 54 1.15 8.45 -25.26
C GLU A 54 2.01 8.71 -24.01
N ALA A 55 3.23 8.17 -23.97
CA ALA A 55 4.16 8.41 -22.89
C ALA A 55 4.62 9.88 -22.82
N LEU A 56 4.86 10.53 -23.99
CA LEU A 56 5.20 11.95 -24.06
C LEU A 56 4.07 12.84 -23.58
N ASP A 57 2.82 12.53 -23.95
CA ASP A 57 1.64 13.27 -23.50
C ASP A 57 1.46 13.14 -21.99
N SER A 58 1.58 11.94 -21.44
CA SER A 58 1.51 11.70 -20.00
C SER A 58 2.60 12.45 -19.22
N VAL A 59 3.82 12.48 -19.75
CA VAL A 59 4.95 13.20 -19.12
C VAL A 59 4.75 14.73 -19.21
N ASN A 60 4.16 15.25 -20.30
CA ASN A 60 3.83 16.65 -20.44
C ASN A 60 2.75 17.09 -19.45
N GLU A 61 1.72 16.29 -19.29
CA GLU A 61 0.65 16.51 -18.32
C GLU A 61 1.20 16.54 -16.89
N LEU A 62 2.00 15.55 -16.52
CA LEU A 62 2.64 15.46 -15.21
C LEU A 62 3.60 16.65 -14.95
N GLU A 63 4.39 17.09 -15.96
CA GLU A 63 5.25 18.28 -15.83
C GLU A 63 4.42 19.54 -15.56
N THR A 64 3.29 19.68 -16.25
CA THR A 64 2.40 20.82 -16.09
C THR A 64 1.75 20.83 -14.70
N GLU A 65 1.24 19.69 -14.26
CA GLU A 65 0.63 19.53 -12.96
C GLU A 65 1.60 19.82 -11.82
N LEU A 66 2.80 19.21 -11.84
CA LEU A 66 3.86 19.48 -10.87
C LEU A 66 4.32 20.95 -10.86
N GLY A 67 4.30 21.60 -12.03
CA GLY A 67 4.67 23.01 -12.16
C GLY A 67 3.63 23.96 -11.55
N GLN A 68 2.35 23.61 -11.64
CA GLN A 68 1.22 24.38 -11.14
C GLN A 68 0.95 24.15 -9.66
N SER A 69 0.83 22.89 -9.25
CA SER A 69 0.50 22.53 -7.87
C SER A 69 1.62 22.81 -6.89
N LYS A 70 2.88 22.74 -7.35
CA LYS A 70 4.10 22.78 -6.49
C LYS A 70 4.13 21.70 -5.42
N GLU A 71 3.32 20.68 -5.56
CA GLU A 71 3.22 19.57 -4.63
C GLU A 71 4.40 18.60 -4.74
N ALA A 72 4.55 17.75 -3.74
CA ALA A 72 5.49 16.65 -3.79
C ALA A 72 4.93 15.52 -4.66
N MET A 73 5.82 14.77 -5.28
CA MET A 73 5.50 13.50 -5.93
C MET A 73 5.89 12.35 -5.00
N TYR A 74 5.22 11.24 -5.11
CA TYR A 74 5.45 10.09 -4.25
C TYR A 74 5.84 8.88 -5.08
N LYS A 75 6.85 8.14 -4.59
CA LYS A 75 7.13 6.79 -5.06
C LYS A 75 6.34 5.82 -4.19
N LEU A 76 5.43 5.12 -4.81
CA LEU A 76 4.56 4.16 -4.18
C LEU A 76 4.96 2.74 -4.59
N SER A 77 5.19 1.88 -3.60
CA SER A 77 5.21 0.43 -3.78
C SER A 77 4.05 -0.16 -3.00
N TYR A 78 3.18 -0.90 -3.68
CA TYR A 78 2.02 -1.54 -3.08
C TYR A 78 2.09 -3.04 -3.30
N VAL A 79 2.26 -3.80 -2.24
CA VAL A 79 2.44 -5.24 -2.29
C VAL A 79 1.31 -5.93 -1.53
N VAL A 80 0.72 -6.92 -2.17
CA VAL A 80 -0.34 -7.76 -1.59
C VAL A 80 0.21 -9.16 -1.37
N ARG A 81 0.10 -9.67 -0.15
CA ARG A 81 0.50 -11.02 0.22
C ARG A 81 -0.72 -11.88 0.48
N VAL A 82 -0.77 -13.01 -0.20
CA VAL A 82 -1.81 -14.03 -0.04
C VAL A 82 -1.16 -15.32 0.43
N THR A 83 -1.75 -15.96 1.44
CA THR A 83 -1.29 -17.24 1.97
C THR A 83 -2.39 -18.27 1.90
N ALA A 84 -2.03 -19.53 1.71
CA ALA A 84 -2.96 -20.64 1.66
C ALA A 84 -2.30 -21.94 2.16
N PRO A 85 -3.07 -22.95 2.60
CA PRO A 85 -2.54 -24.20 3.09
C PRO A 85 -1.92 -25.09 1.98
N ASP A 86 -2.39 -24.94 0.75
CA ASP A 86 -1.91 -25.71 -0.41
C ASP A 86 -1.86 -24.85 -1.67
N GLU A 87 -1.26 -25.39 -2.73
CA GLU A 87 -1.05 -24.66 -3.99
C GLU A 87 -2.35 -24.39 -4.76
N GLU A 88 -3.30 -25.30 -4.71
CA GLU A 88 -4.57 -25.17 -5.42
C GLU A 88 -5.40 -24.03 -4.80
N GLU A 89 -5.51 -24.03 -3.49
CA GLU A 89 -6.16 -22.97 -2.73
C GLU A 89 -5.43 -21.63 -2.91
N LEU A 90 -4.08 -21.63 -2.97
CA LEU A 90 -3.32 -20.42 -3.23
C LEU A 90 -3.65 -19.82 -4.60
N LYS A 91 -3.73 -20.66 -5.64
CA LYS A 91 -4.13 -20.20 -6.99
C LYS A 91 -5.52 -19.59 -6.98
N ARG A 92 -6.48 -20.25 -6.32
CA ARG A 92 -7.85 -19.77 -6.19
C ARG A 92 -7.92 -18.39 -5.50
N ARG A 93 -7.21 -18.23 -4.39
CA ARG A 93 -7.16 -16.97 -3.63
C ARG A 93 -6.48 -15.85 -4.43
N CYS A 94 -5.36 -16.15 -5.07
CA CYS A 94 -4.67 -15.17 -5.92
C CYS A 94 -5.54 -14.70 -7.08
N ASN A 95 -6.29 -15.57 -7.71
CA ASN A 95 -7.22 -15.20 -8.77
C ASN A 95 -8.33 -14.31 -8.23
N ALA A 96 -8.95 -14.67 -7.10
CA ALA A 96 -9.99 -13.85 -6.48
C ALA A 96 -9.49 -12.44 -6.11
N VAL A 97 -8.27 -12.32 -5.60
CA VAL A 97 -7.67 -11.02 -5.31
C VAL A 97 -7.40 -10.24 -6.60
N ARG A 98 -6.84 -10.88 -7.62
CA ARG A 98 -6.58 -10.24 -8.91
C ARG A 98 -7.87 -9.71 -9.54
N ASP A 99 -8.89 -10.56 -9.64
CA ASP A 99 -10.18 -10.22 -10.24
C ASP A 99 -10.84 -9.04 -9.52
N PHE A 100 -10.75 -9.02 -8.18
CA PHE A 100 -11.23 -7.89 -7.37
C PHE A 100 -10.53 -6.56 -7.70
N TYR A 101 -9.21 -6.57 -7.91
CA TYR A 101 -8.47 -5.36 -8.27
C TYR A 101 -8.67 -5.00 -9.75
N ASP A 102 -8.79 -5.98 -10.63
CA ASP A 102 -9.10 -5.76 -12.06
C ASP A 102 -10.47 -5.07 -12.23
N ASP A 103 -11.48 -5.41 -11.42
CA ASP A 103 -12.78 -4.72 -11.38
C ASP A 103 -12.68 -3.23 -11.00
N MET A 104 -11.61 -2.85 -10.31
CA MET A 104 -11.30 -1.46 -9.97
C MET A 104 -10.31 -0.79 -10.93
N ASN A 105 -10.04 -1.41 -12.08
CA ASN A 105 -9.02 -0.98 -13.05
C ASN A 105 -7.59 -0.91 -12.47
N VAL A 106 -7.29 -1.72 -11.46
CA VAL A 106 -5.95 -1.84 -10.87
C VAL A 106 -5.36 -3.19 -11.25
N LYS A 107 -4.38 -3.19 -12.13
CA LYS A 107 -3.71 -4.40 -12.59
C LYS A 107 -2.66 -4.85 -11.59
N LEU A 108 -2.88 -6.01 -10.96
CA LEU A 108 -1.88 -6.66 -10.12
C LEU A 108 -0.98 -7.57 -10.94
N VAL A 109 0.32 -7.45 -10.74
CA VAL A 109 1.34 -8.31 -11.37
C VAL A 109 1.80 -9.34 -10.35
N ARG A 110 1.83 -10.62 -10.76
CA ARG A 110 2.42 -11.70 -9.95
C ARG A 110 3.85 -11.94 -10.43
N PRO A 111 4.86 -11.44 -9.73
CA PRO A 111 6.26 -11.63 -10.13
C PRO A 111 6.68 -13.09 -9.93
N VAL A 112 7.50 -13.58 -10.87
CA VAL A 112 8.14 -14.90 -10.77
C VAL A 112 9.61 -14.65 -10.45
N GLY A 113 10.07 -14.99 -9.26
CA GLY A 113 11.46 -14.82 -8.85
C GLY A 113 11.71 -13.71 -7.82
N ASP A 114 10.90 -12.66 -7.77
CA ASP A 114 11.15 -11.48 -6.91
C ASP A 114 10.49 -11.56 -5.52
N MET A 115 9.91 -12.71 -5.21
CA MET A 115 9.12 -12.94 -3.99
C MET A 115 9.89 -12.61 -2.70
N ILE A 116 11.18 -12.95 -2.63
CA ILE A 116 12.01 -12.69 -1.46
C ILE A 116 12.24 -11.19 -1.28
N GLY A 117 12.56 -10.49 -2.37
CA GLY A 117 12.74 -9.04 -2.35
C GLY A 117 11.47 -8.29 -1.93
N LEU A 118 10.32 -8.70 -2.46
CA LEU A 118 9.02 -8.13 -2.11
C LEU A 118 8.58 -8.48 -0.68
N HIS A 119 8.97 -9.65 -0.15
CA HIS A 119 8.68 -10.00 1.24
C HIS A 119 9.29 -9.01 2.24
N HIS A 120 10.47 -8.46 1.93
CA HIS A 120 11.10 -7.45 2.76
C HIS A 120 10.27 -6.17 2.91
N GLU A 121 9.36 -5.88 2.00
CA GLU A 121 8.48 -4.71 2.11
C GLU A 121 7.43 -4.84 3.22
N PHE A 122 7.21 -6.05 3.75
CA PHE A 122 6.36 -6.28 4.92
C PHE A 122 7.11 -6.13 6.25
N ILE A 123 8.42 -5.92 6.22
CA ILE A 123 9.23 -5.72 7.42
C ILE A 123 9.38 -4.21 7.65
N PRO A 124 8.86 -3.65 8.75
CA PRO A 124 8.99 -2.22 9.04
C PRO A 124 10.45 -1.76 9.03
N ALA A 125 10.71 -0.62 8.42
CA ALA A 125 12.04 -0.03 8.26
C ALA A 125 13.05 -0.88 7.46
N SER A 126 12.62 -1.93 6.77
CA SER A 126 13.47 -2.69 5.88
C SER A 126 13.88 -1.86 4.65
N LYS A 127 15.07 -2.13 4.15
CA LYS A 127 15.53 -1.55 2.88
C LYS A 127 14.70 -2.14 1.73
N ARG A 128 14.29 -1.28 0.80
CA ARG A 128 13.66 -1.73 -0.44
C ARG A 128 14.69 -2.43 -1.34
N TYR A 129 14.36 -3.62 -1.81
CA TYR A 129 15.21 -4.43 -2.70
C TYR A 129 14.73 -4.40 -4.14
N MET A 130 13.42 -4.26 -4.37
CA MET A 130 12.79 -4.24 -5.70
C MET A 130 12.34 -2.83 -6.07
N ASN A 131 12.78 -2.34 -7.24
CA ASN A 131 12.44 -1.01 -7.72
C ASN A 131 11.56 -1.04 -8.98
N ASP A 132 11.37 -2.21 -9.58
CA ASP A 132 10.67 -2.36 -10.87
C ASP A 132 9.13 -2.21 -10.73
N TYR A 133 8.62 -2.31 -9.49
CA TYR A 133 7.19 -2.21 -9.18
C TYR A 133 6.78 -0.86 -8.57
N ILE A 134 7.68 0.12 -8.64
CA ILE A 134 7.41 1.46 -8.11
C ILE A 134 6.50 2.23 -9.07
N GLN A 135 5.45 2.81 -8.51
CA GLN A 135 4.57 3.76 -9.19
C GLN A 135 4.86 5.18 -8.69
N TYR A 136 4.82 6.14 -9.61
CA TYR A 136 4.93 7.55 -9.28
C TYR A 136 3.53 8.15 -9.24
N VAL A 137 3.13 8.70 -8.11
CA VAL A 137 1.79 9.20 -7.89
C VAL A 137 1.80 10.58 -7.26
N MET A 138 0.74 11.33 -7.46
CA MET A 138 0.50 12.63 -6.85
C MET A 138 -0.26 12.49 -5.53
N SER A 139 -0.31 13.58 -4.75
CA SER A 139 -0.97 13.63 -3.44
C SER A 139 -2.45 13.25 -3.51
N ASP A 140 -3.16 13.68 -4.55
CA ASP A 140 -4.58 13.38 -4.74
C ASP A 140 -4.85 11.89 -4.88
N PHE A 141 -3.98 11.17 -5.58
CA PHE A 141 -4.07 9.71 -5.66
C PHE A 141 -3.93 9.04 -4.29
N LEU A 142 -2.94 9.47 -3.49
CA LEU A 142 -2.75 8.93 -2.14
C LEU A 142 -3.93 9.25 -1.22
N ALA A 143 -4.45 10.47 -1.29
CA ALA A 143 -5.64 10.86 -0.55
C ALA A 143 -6.87 10.04 -0.94
N GLY A 144 -7.04 9.78 -2.24
CA GLY A 144 -8.12 8.95 -2.79
C GLY A 144 -8.08 7.48 -2.33
N LEU A 145 -6.91 6.96 -1.96
CA LEU A 145 -6.78 5.59 -1.43
C LEU A 145 -7.45 5.41 -0.05
N GLY A 146 -7.72 6.49 0.67
CA GLY A 146 -8.52 6.49 1.89
C GLY A 146 -7.98 5.61 3.02
N PHE A 147 -6.67 5.47 3.15
CA PHE A 147 -6.05 4.56 4.13
C PHE A 147 -6.47 4.80 5.58
N GLY A 148 -6.82 6.01 5.95
CA GLY A 148 -7.30 6.35 7.29
C GLY A 148 -8.81 6.29 7.46
N ALA A 149 -9.57 6.32 6.36
CA ALA A 149 -11.01 6.52 6.40
C ALA A 149 -11.81 5.28 6.84
N ALA A 150 -11.22 4.08 6.75
CA ALA A 150 -11.88 2.81 7.03
C ALA A 150 -11.22 1.98 8.15
N GLN A 151 -10.28 2.54 8.88
CA GLN A 151 -9.67 1.83 9.99
C GLN A 151 -10.69 1.66 11.12
N MET A 152 -11.12 0.43 11.31
CA MET A 152 -11.79 0.00 12.53
C MET A 152 -10.75 -0.64 13.44
N LEU A 153 -10.38 0.08 14.51
CA LEU A 153 -9.59 -0.49 15.59
C LEU A 153 -10.49 -1.37 16.44
N GLY A 154 -10.01 -2.56 16.77
CA GLY A 154 -10.71 -3.50 17.65
C GLY A 154 -11.90 -4.20 17.01
N GLU A 155 -12.65 -4.87 17.83
CA GLU A 155 -13.84 -5.66 17.49
C GLU A 155 -15.14 -4.86 17.74
N LYS A 156 -16.28 -5.40 17.31
CA LYS A 156 -17.58 -4.74 17.50
C LYS A 156 -18.07 -4.76 18.94
N ASP A 157 -17.65 -5.78 19.68
CA ASP A 157 -18.04 -6.06 21.06
C ASP A 157 -16.92 -6.84 21.76
N GLY A 158 -16.92 -6.87 23.09
CA GLY A 158 -15.91 -7.54 23.88
C GLY A 158 -15.51 -6.73 25.11
N ILE A 159 -14.28 -6.89 25.55
CA ILE A 159 -13.74 -6.09 26.66
C ILE A 159 -13.46 -4.69 26.13
N TYR A 160 -14.07 -3.67 26.76
CA TYR A 160 -13.78 -2.28 26.44
C TYR A 160 -12.30 -1.97 26.70
N LEU A 161 -11.63 -1.45 25.71
CA LEU A 161 -10.20 -1.15 25.79
C LEU A 161 -9.94 0.36 25.78
N ALA A 162 -10.57 1.08 24.85
CA ALA A 162 -10.30 2.49 24.65
C ALA A 162 -11.43 3.18 23.86
N TYR A 163 -11.32 4.51 23.76
CA TYR A 163 -12.16 5.34 22.90
C TYR A 163 -11.28 6.00 21.85
N GLY A 164 -11.59 5.77 20.57
CA GLY A 164 -10.88 6.39 19.45
C GLY A 164 -11.30 7.85 19.31
N VAL A 165 -10.42 8.78 19.64
CA VAL A 165 -10.71 10.23 19.59
C VAL A 165 -11.08 10.67 18.18
N ASP A 166 -10.34 10.19 17.18
CA ASP A 166 -10.56 10.56 15.77
C ASP A 166 -11.81 9.91 15.15
N THR A 167 -12.12 8.70 15.58
CA THR A 167 -13.25 7.93 15.01
C THR A 167 -14.55 8.10 15.78
N GLY A 168 -14.50 8.63 17.01
CA GLY A 168 -15.65 8.74 17.91
C GLY A 168 -16.24 7.38 18.31
N ARG A 169 -15.45 6.31 18.28
CA ARG A 169 -15.94 4.93 18.51
C ARG A 169 -15.22 4.25 19.66
N ASN A 170 -15.95 3.41 20.36
CA ASN A 170 -15.37 2.54 21.36
C ASN A 170 -14.58 1.42 20.68
N VAL A 171 -13.43 1.10 21.24
CA VAL A 171 -12.55 0.01 20.83
C VAL A 171 -12.73 -1.14 21.81
N TYR A 172 -13.09 -2.31 21.29
CA TYR A 172 -13.28 -3.53 22.08
C TYR A 172 -12.25 -4.57 21.70
N LEU A 173 -11.87 -5.42 22.63
CA LEU A 173 -10.99 -6.55 22.41
C LEU A 173 -11.74 -7.84 22.73
N GLN A 174 -11.76 -8.78 21.77
CA GLN A 174 -12.27 -10.12 22.00
C GLN A 174 -11.12 -11.16 21.98
N PRO A 175 -10.52 -11.49 23.13
CA PRO A 175 -9.41 -12.42 23.20
C PRO A 175 -9.73 -13.80 22.59
N ALA A 176 -10.98 -14.23 22.71
CA ALA A 176 -11.44 -15.48 22.14
C ALA A 176 -11.39 -15.52 20.61
N LEU A 177 -11.59 -14.38 19.93
CA LEU A 177 -11.49 -14.30 18.47
C LEU A 177 -10.05 -14.28 17.99
N ALA A 178 -9.14 -13.67 18.75
CA ALA A 178 -7.72 -13.70 18.45
C ALA A 178 -7.14 -15.12 18.46
N SER A 179 -7.71 -16.02 19.28
CA SER A 179 -7.33 -17.44 19.33
C SER A 179 -7.98 -18.31 18.24
N GLN A 180 -9.07 -17.83 17.63
CA GLN A 180 -9.80 -18.54 16.57
C GLN A 180 -9.14 -18.35 15.19
N GLY A 181 -7.84 -18.08 15.15
CA GLY A 181 -7.09 -17.96 13.91
C GLY A 181 -7.53 -19.00 12.88
N VAL A 182 -7.46 -18.65 11.62
CA VAL A 182 -7.82 -19.44 10.44
C VAL A 182 -7.69 -20.93 10.70
N LYS A 183 -8.72 -21.71 10.43
CA LYS A 183 -8.73 -23.19 10.57
C LYS A 183 -7.43 -23.75 10.00
N GLY A 184 -6.59 -24.34 10.87
CA GLY A 184 -5.30 -24.94 10.50
C GLY A 184 -4.06 -24.09 10.87
N SER A 185 -4.19 -22.89 11.41
CA SER A 185 -3.05 -22.18 11.99
C SER A 185 -2.83 -22.62 13.44
N VAL A 186 -1.56 -22.75 13.79
CA VAL A 186 -1.07 -23.00 15.16
C VAL A 186 -1.75 -22.00 16.10
N THR A 187 -2.24 -22.51 17.22
CA THR A 187 -2.81 -21.74 18.33
C THR A 187 -2.02 -20.46 18.56
N ASN A 188 -2.57 -19.34 18.16
CA ASN A 188 -2.02 -18.05 18.53
C ASN A 188 -2.15 -17.88 20.03
N ALA A 189 -1.03 -17.77 20.72
CA ALA A 189 -1.03 -17.47 22.14
C ALA A 189 -1.67 -16.08 22.33
N LEU A 190 -2.67 -16.01 23.19
CA LEU A 190 -3.25 -14.73 23.61
C LEU A 190 -2.22 -14.01 24.47
N SER A 191 -1.63 -12.95 23.94
CA SER A 191 -0.70 -12.10 24.67
C SER A 191 -1.13 -10.66 24.51
N ALA A 192 -1.17 -9.94 25.60
CA ALA A 192 -1.33 -8.48 25.60
C ALA A 192 -0.12 -7.87 26.30
N ALA A 193 0.47 -6.85 25.68
CA ALA A 193 1.55 -6.09 26.28
C ALA A 193 1.05 -4.67 26.56
N PHE A 194 1.16 -4.23 27.82
CA PHE A 194 0.89 -2.88 28.25
C PHE A 194 2.24 -2.18 28.42
N LEU A 195 2.45 -1.13 27.64
CA LEU A 195 3.70 -0.38 27.64
C LEU A 195 3.40 1.04 28.16
N GLY A 196 4.05 1.44 29.22
CA GLY A 196 3.91 2.76 29.79
C GLY A 196 5.19 3.25 30.48
N SER A 197 5.27 4.55 30.76
CA SER A 197 6.37 5.11 31.54
C SER A 197 6.18 4.82 33.01
N LEU A 198 7.27 4.54 33.74
CA LEU A 198 7.26 4.37 35.19
C LEU A 198 6.57 5.56 35.88
N GLY A 199 5.47 5.29 36.58
CA GLY A 199 4.69 6.31 37.31
C GLY A 199 3.57 6.96 36.49
N GLY A 200 3.31 6.54 35.26
CA GLY A 200 2.25 7.07 34.41
C GLY A 200 0.81 6.71 34.82
N GLY A 201 0.64 5.87 35.86
CA GLY A 201 -0.68 5.61 36.46
C GLY A 201 -1.70 4.99 35.51
N GLU A 202 -1.28 4.11 34.63
CA GLU A 202 -2.18 3.37 33.73
C GLU A 202 -3.07 2.44 34.56
N ARG A 203 -4.21 2.94 34.98
CA ARG A 203 -5.29 2.14 35.53
C ARG A 203 -6.29 1.83 34.43
N LEU A 204 -6.67 0.58 34.30
CA LEU A 204 -7.71 0.13 33.37
C LEU A 204 -9.09 0.73 33.67
N ASP A 205 -9.26 1.29 34.85
CA ASP A 205 -10.52 1.84 35.39
C ASP A 205 -10.71 3.35 35.08
N ASP A 206 -9.65 4.05 34.69
CA ASP A 206 -9.69 5.51 34.47
C ASP A 206 -9.72 5.92 32.99
N GLY A 207 -10.10 5.02 32.10
CA GLY A 207 -10.20 5.29 30.65
C GLY A 207 -8.85 5.68 30.03
N ALA A 208 -7.98 4.70 29.83
CA ALA A 208 -6.71 4.93 29.15
C ALA A 208 -6.95 5.52 27.76
N GLU A 209 -6.51 6.74 27.51
CA GLU A 209 -6.41 7.30 26.16
C GLU A 209 -5.27 6.58 25.43
N LEU A 210 -5.62 5.67 24.53
CA LEU A 210 -4.70 5.14 23.56
C LEU A 210 -4.63 6.12 22.37
N ILE A 211 -3.54 6.85 22.28
CA ILE A 211 -3.18 7.62 21.08
C ILE A 211 -2.53 6.64 20.10
N ALA A 212 -3.23 6.32 19.02
CA ALA A 212 -2.72 5.53 17.91
C ALA A 212 -2.17 6.42 16.81
#